data_372d395e630e42d2cc939429fb965b84
#
_entry.id   372d395e630e42d2cc939429fb965b84
#
_cell.length_a   1.000
_cell.length_b   1.000
_cell.length_c   1.000
_cell.angle_alpha   90.00
_cell.angle_beta   90.00
_cell.angle_gamma   90.00
#
_symmetry.space_group_name_H-M   'P 1'
#
loop_
_entity.id
_entity.type
_entity.pdbx_description
1 polymer ?
#
loop_
_entity_poly.entity_id
_entity_poly.type
_entity_poly.pdbx_seq_one_letter_code
_entity_poly.pdbx_strand_id
1 'polypeptide(L)'
;SLTSVGGSTQLKSADGFSSGSINIFSGSTQATTSGNLRIKVATASQGGNVHISGSNGNIQGGNIAVIAASSSGQIKIKSGVSADTSTSTGEIKMKTADSFGSTGIIKINAGSQFNIDTSSVAIRVGNSALTGGSVSFEGSSAAASEGGLLSLVSGSGTISGAVRVET
;
A
#
# COMPACT_ATOMS: atom_id res chain seq x y z
N SER A 1 -25.84 -9.90 -16.19
CA SER A 1 -24.81 -8.87 -16.36
C SER A 1 -25.40 -7.49 -16.21
N LEU A 2 -24.74 -6.61 -15.48
CA LEU A 2 -25.05 -5.18 -15.43
C LEU A 2 -24.22 -4.50 -16.54
N THR A 3 -24.89 -4.01 -17.57
CA THR A 3 -24.25 -3.27 -18.66
C THR A 3 -24.96 -1.95 -18.85
N SER A 4 -24.22 -0.87 -19.02
CA SER A 4 -24.76 0.42 -19.47
C SER A 4 -23.98 0.89 -20.69
N VAL A 5 -24.70 1.43 -21.67
CA VAL A 5 -24.11 2.03 -22.88
C VAL A 5 -24.06 3.54 -22.66
N GLY A 6 -22.91 4.00 -22.15
CA GLY A 6 -22.73 5.37 -21.68
C GLY A 6 -23.59 5.67 -20.43
N GLY A 7 -23.01 6.20 -19.43
CA GLY A 7 -23.65 6.48 -18.16
C GLY A 7 -22.99 5.77 -16.97
N SER A 8 -23.52 5.99 -15.76
CA SER A 8 -23.00 5.44 -14.53
C SER A 8 -23.82 4.26 -14.03
N THR A 9 -23.13 3.28 -13.46
CA THR A 9 -23.76 2.20 -12.68
C THR A 9 -23.43 2.42 -11.21
N GLN A 10 -24.45 2.49 -10.35
CA GLN A 10 -24.29 2.62 -8.90
C GLN A 10 -24.76 1.34 -8.20
N LEU A 11 -23.96 0.87 -7.24
CA LEU A 11 -24.34 -0.17 -6.29
C LEU A 11 -24.27 0.45 -4.89
N LYS A 12 -25.39 0.58 -4.22
CA LYS A 12 -25.53 1.27 -2.93
C LYS A 12 -26.43 0.47 -2.01
N SER A 13 -26.07 0.37 -0.74
CA SER A 13 -27.01 -0.06 0.30
C SER A 13 -27.97 1.09 0.65
N ALA A 14 -29.10 0.78 1.28
CA ALA A 14 -30.09 1.79 1.66
C ALA A 14 -29.52 2.79 2.68
N ASP A 15 -30.01 4.03 2.60
CA ASP A 15 -29.77 5.06 3.61
C ASP A 15 -30.72 4.87 4.80
N GLY A 16 -30.26 5.16 6.02
CA GLY A 16 -31.08 5.05 7.24
C GLY A 16 -30.26 5.36 8.49
N PHE A 17 -30.85 5.17 9.64
CA PHE A 17 -30.15 5.25 10.93
C PHE A 17 -29.03 4.22 11.05
N SER A 18 -29.15 3.10 10.36
CA SER A 18 -28.08 2.16 10.08
C SER A 18 -28.17 1.73 8.63
N SER A 19 -27.05 1.72 7.91
CA SER A 19 -26.99 1.24 6.53
C SER A 19 -26.55 -0.22 6.48
N GLY A 20 -26.94 -0.92 5.42
CA GLY A 20 -26.49 -2.29 5.15
C GLY A 20 -25.08 -2.34 4.57
N SER A 21 -24.51 -3.54 4.53
CA SER A 21 -23.24 -3.80 3.86
C SER A 21 -23.43 -4.20 2.39
N ILE A 22 -22.44 -3.93 1.57
CA ILE A 22 -22.30 -4.46 0.22
C ILE A 22 -21.15 -5.44 0.21
N ASN A 23 -21.42 -6.71 -0.09
CA ASN A 23 -20.43 -7.76 -0.16
C ASN A 23 -20.31 -8.27 -1.60
N ILE A 24 -19.09 -8.34 -2.12
CA ILE A 24 -18.78 -8.83 -3.47
C ILE A 24 -17.79 -9.98 -3.36
N PHE A 25 -18.20 -11.18 -3.74
CA PHE A 25 -17.42 -12.39 -3.64
C PHE A 25 -17.32 -13.09 -5.00
N SER A 26 -16.20 -13.72 -5.29
CA SER A 26 -16.16 -14.82 -6.24
C SER A 26 -16.70 -16.09 -5.58
N GLY A 27 -17.29 -16.99 -6.37
CA GLY A 27 -17.80 -18.26 -5.83
C GLY A 27 -16.69 -19.11 -5.20
N SER A 28 -17.04 -19.86 -4.17
CA SER A 28 -16.20 -20.91 -3.60
C SER A 28 -16.34 -22.20 -4.41
N THR A 29 -15.29 -23.01 -4.42
CA THR A 29 -15.28 -24.31 -5.08
C THR A 29 -14.60 -25.36 -4.19
N GLN A 30 -15.03 -26.59 -4.30
CA GLN A 30 -14.34 -27.74 -3.73
C GLN A 30 -13.26 -28.30 -4.69
N ALA A 31 -13.16 -27.74 -5.90
CA ALA A 31 -12.13 -28.06 -6.88
C ALA A 31 -10.83 -27.25 -6.62
N THR A 32 -9.89 -27.33 -7.52
CA THR A 32 -8.53 -26.80 -7.34
C THR A 32 -8.41 -25.28 -7.39
N THR A 33 -9.34 -24.57 -8.07
CA THR A 33 -9.24 -23.12 -8.27
C THR A 33 -10.59 -22.42 -8.10
N SER A 34 -10.63 -21.34 -7.34
CA SER A 34 -11.79 -20.43 -7.23
C SER A 34 -11.76 -19.35 -8.31
N GLY A 35 -12.89 -18.64 -8.46
CA GLY A 35 -13.00 -17.52 -9.38
C GLY A 35 -12.20 -16.28 -8.95
N ASN A 36 -11.95 -15.38 -9.88
CA ASN A 36 -11.28 -14.10 -9.64
C ASN A 36 -12.28 -12.95 -9.53
N LEU A 37 -12.00 -12.00 -8.65
CA LEU A 37 -12.61 -10.67 -8.69
C LEU A 37 -11.63 -9.71 -9.39
N ARG A 38 -12.07 -9.02 -10.44
CA ARG A 38 -11.26 -8.05 -11.17
C ARG A 38 -11.96 -6.69 -11.24
N ILE A 39 -11.28 -5.66 -10.76
CA ILE A 39 -11.69 -4.26 -10.88
C ILE A 39 -10.69 -3.57 -11.81
N LYS A 40 -11.16 -3.05 -12.94
CA LYS A 40 -10.30 -2.43 -13.97
C LYS A 40 -11.03 -1.26 -14.62
N VAL A 41 -10.33 -0.15 -14.81
CA VAL A 41 -10.78 0.95 -15.68
C VAL A 41 -10.36 0.63 -17.11
N ALA A 42 -11.23 0.96 -18.07
CA ALA A 42 -10.97 0.70 -19.49
C ALA A 42 -9.85 1.61 -20.01
N THR A 43 -9.28 1.18 -21.14
CA THR A 43 -8.25 1.96 -21.86
C THR A 43 -8.90 3.09 -22.63
N ALA A 44 -8.37 4.29 -22.55
CA ALA A 44 -8.78 5.47 -23.30
C ALA A 44 -7.56 6.36 -23.55
N SER A 45 -7.70 7.42 -24.36
CA SER A 45 -6.65 8.44 -24.54
C SER A 45 -6.30 9.14 -23.23
N GLN A 46 -7.28 9.35 -22.36
CA GLN A 46 -7.08 9.71 -20.96
C GLN A 46 -7.65 8.61 -20.08
N GLY A 47 -6.81 8.03 -19.19
CA GLY A 47 -7.23 6.97 -18.31
C GLY A 47 -8.17 7.47 -17.21
N GLY A 48 -9.10 6.63 -16.79
CA GLY A 48 -9.93 6.88 -15.60
C GLY A 48 -9.23 6.41 -14.32
N ASN A 49 -9.84 6.71 -13.16
CA ASN A 49 -9.32 6.39 -11.84
C ASN A 49 -10.11 5.26 -11.16
N VAL A 50 -9.44 4.47 -10.35
CA VAL A 50 -10.05 3.66 -9.30
C VAL A 50 -9.83 4.38 -7.97
N HIS A 51 -10.91 4.72 -7.27
CA HIS A 51 -10.86 5.38 -5.97
C HIS A 51 -11.45 4.48 -4.90
N ILE A 52 -10.68 4.20 -3.85
CA ILE A 52 -11.10 3.40 -2.69
C ILE A 52 -10.86 4.26 -1.45
N SER A 53 -11.91 4.56 -0.68
CA SER A 53 -11.81 5.36 0.53
C SER A 53 -12.62 4.75 1.67
N GLY A 54 -12.11 4.85 2.89
CA GLY A 54 -12.91 4.65 4.09
C GLY A 54 -13.82 5.86 4.32
N SER A 55 -14.88 5.68 5.09
CA SER A 55 -15.78 6.78 5.45
C SER A 55 -15.21 7.65 6.55
N ASN A 56 -15.61 8.92 6.55
CA ASN A 56 -15.39 9.81 7.68
C ASN A 56 -16.45 9.53 8.76
N GLY A 57 -16.02 9.48 10.01
CA GLY A 57 -16.91 9.41 11.17
C GLY A 57 -16.57 10.55 12.14
N ASN A 58 -17.56 11.02 12.87
CA ASN A 58 -17.35 12.11 13.87
C ASN A 58 -16.48 11.68 15.03
N ILE A 59 -16.42 10.37 15.32
CA ILE A 59 -15.64 9.80 16.44
C ILE A 59 -14.52 8.93 15.88
N GLN A 60 -14.83 8.09 14.88
CA GLN A 60 -13.88 7.17 14.28
C GLN A 60 -14.19 6.97 12.79
N GLY A 61 -13.18 7.07 11.94
CA GLY A 61 -13.28 6.80 10.52
C GLY A 61 -13.31 5.30 10.19
N GLY A 62 -13.70 4.97 8.97
CA GLY A 62 -13.66 3.61 8.45
C GLY A 62 -12.24 3.17 8.07
N ASN A 63 -11.99 1.87 8.14
CA ASN A 63 -10.71 1.26 7.76
C ASN A 63 -10.74 0.69 6.34
N ILE A 64 -9.59 0.70 5.68
CA ILE A 64 -9.34 -0.07 4.47
C ILE A 64 -8.32 -1.14 4.81
N ALA A 65 -8.68 -2.42 4.64
CA ALA A 65 -7.78 -3.55 4.84
C ALA A 65 -7.54 -4.26 3.50
N VAL A 66 -6.26 -4.45 3.13
CA VAL A 66 -5.84 -5.24 1.97
C VAL A 66 -4.99 -6.39 2.49
N ILE A 67 -5.50 -7.60 2.41
CA ILE A 67 -4.90 -8.78 3.02
C ILE A 67 -4.72 -9.86 1.95
N ALA A 68 -3.50 -10.37 1.80
CA ALA A 68 -3.26 -11.57 1.01
C ALA A 68 -3.66 -12.81 1.81
N ALA A 69 -4.11 -13.84 1.11
CA ALA A 69 -4.48 -15.11 1.74
C ALA A 69 -3.24 -15.82 2.35
N SER A 70 -3.48 -16.73 3.29
CA SER A 70 -2.48 -17.67 3.78
C SER A 70 -1.94 -18.55 2.64
N SER A 71 -0.82 -19.20 2.86
CA SER A 71 -0.18 -20.07 1.87
C SER A 71 0.30 -19.35 0.59
N SER A 72 1.26 -18.43 0.76
CA SER A 72 1.99 -17.74 -0.31
C SER A 72 1.21 -16.65 -1.09
N GLY A 73 0.15 -16.10 -0.52
CA GLY A 73 -0.53 -14.94 -1.12
C GLY A 73 0.39 -13.70 -1.21
N GLN A 74 0.29 -12.92 -2.30
CA GLN A 74 1.06 -11.70 -2.51
C GLN A 74 0.15 -10.47 -2.63
N ILE A 75 0.61 -9.35 -2.08
CA ILE A 75 0.11 -8.02 -2.40
C ILE A 75 1.16 -7.32 -3.25
N LYS A 76 0.80 -6.91 -4.46
CA LYS A 76 1.70 -6.21 -5.39
C LYS A 76 1.16 -4.83 -5.74
N ILE A 77 1.90 -3.79 -5.38
CA ILE A 77 1.59 -2.39 -5.69
C ILE A 77 2.66 -1.88 -6.65
N LYS A 78 2.25 -1.41 -7.83
CA LYS A 78 3.15 -0.87 -8.86
C LYS A 78 2.56 0.38 -9.46
N SER A 79 3.39 1.39 -9.72
CA SER A 79 3.04 2.50 -10.62
C SER A 79 3.00 2.03 -12.08
N GLY A 80 2.43 2.83 -12.95
CA GLY A 80 2.44 2.58 -14.38
C GLY A 80 3.85 2.59 -14.96
N VAL A 81 4.02 1.93 -16.11
CA VAL A 81 5.27 1.97 -16.90
C VAL A 81 5.11 2.99 -18.01
N SER A 82 6.09 3.86 -18.20
CA SER A 82 6.21 4.70 -19.40
C SER A 82 6.82 3.87 -20.53
N ALA A 83 6.18 3.87 -21.69
CA ALA A 83 6.70 3.25 -22.90
C ALA A 83 7.50 4.25 -23.78
N ASP A 84 7.53 5.51 -23.39
CA ASP A 84 8.12 6.62 -24.14
C ASP A 84 9.16 7.35 -23.29
N THR A 85 10.23 7.81 -23.92
CA THR A 85 11.31 8.56 -23.27
C THR A 85 10.89 9.98 -22.83
N SER A 86 9.78 10.49 -23.34
CA SER A 86 9.23 11.82 -23.03
C SER A 86 8.27 11.84 -21.83
N THR A 87 7.83 10.68 -21.35
CA THR A 87 6.89 10.57 -20.24
C THR A 87 7.50 9.86 -19.03
N SER A 88 7.15 10.33 -17.83
CA SER A 88 7.60 9.71 -16.59
C SER A 88 6.60 8.65 -16.10
N THR A 89 7.09 7.74 -15.27
CA THR A 89 6.23 6.77 -14.56
C THR A 89 5.44 7.46 -13.45
N GLY A 90 4.33 6.86 -13.02
CA GLY A 90 3.54 7.36 -11.89
C GLY A 90 4.26 7.22 -10.54
N GLU A 91 3.78 7.96 -9.57
CA GLU A 91 4.25 7.92 -8.18
C GLU A 91 3.47 6.86 -7.37
N ILE A 92 4.13 6.24 -6.39
CA ILE A 92 3.49 5.52 -5.28
C ILE A 92 3.76 6.33 -4.01
N LYS A 93 2.70 6.88 -3.40
CA LYS A 93 2.81 7.71 -2.21
C LYS A 93 2.09 7.08 -1.01
N MET A 94 2.80 6.91 0.09
CA MET A 94 2.25 6.50 1.38
C MET A 94 2.47 7.63 2.38
N LYS A 95 1.40 8.16 2.96
CA LYS A 95 1.44 9.27 3.91
C LYS A 95 0.34 9.09 4.96
N THR A 96 0.64 9.39 6.21
CA THR A 96 -0.39 9.67 7.22
C THR A 96 -0.92 11.09 7.04
N ALA A 97 -2.16 11.35 7.43
CA ALA A 97 -2.74 12.68 7.37
C ALA A 97 -2.10 13.61 8.40
N ASP A 98 -2.13 14.91 8.11
CA ASP A 98 -1.75 15.95 9.07
C ASP A 98 -2.83 16.08 10.14
N SER A 99 -2.46 16.37 11.39
CA SER A 99 -3.36 16.50 12.53
C SER A 99 -2.89 17.58 13.48
N PHE A 100 -3.83 18.27 14.14
CA PHE A 100 -3.53 19.19 15.22
C PHE A 100 -3.17 18.48 16.54
N GLY A 101 -3.48 17.21 16.66
CA GLY A 101 -3.12 16.35 17.78
C GLY A 101 -1.98 15.39 17.41
N SER A 102 -2.21 14.09 17.60
CA SER A 102 -1.26 13.06 17.21
C SER A 102 -1.49 12.60 15.77
N THR A 103 -0.43 12.37 15.03
CA THR A 103 -0.46 11.79 13.68
C THR A 103 -0.43 10.28 13.72
N GLY A 104 -0.85 9.64 12.63
CA GLY A 104 -0.76 8.19 12.46
C GLY A 104 0.68 7.70 12.25
N ILE A 105 0.86 6.39 12.26
CA ILE A 105 2.15 5.72 12.08
C ILE A 105 2.12 4.92 10.77
N ILE A 106 3.20 4.98 10.00
CA ILE A 106 3.46 4.05 8.90
C ILE A 106 4.42 2.98 9.43
N LYS A 107 3.96 1.72 9.51
CA LYS A 107 4.78 0.57 9.92
C LYS A 107 5.05 -0.34 8.75
N ILE A 108 6.33 -0.69 8.52
CA ILE A 108 6.77 -1.67 7.52
C ILE A 108 7.56 -2.74 8.26
N ASN A 109 6.98 -3.93 8.41
CA ASN A 109 7.59 -5.04 9.10
C ASN A 109 7.64 -6.27 8.18
N ALA A 110 8.75 -6.99 8.19
CA ALA A 110 8.78 -8.36 7.72
C ALA A 110 8.25 -9.29 8.81
N GLY A 111 7.60 -10.38 8.42
CA GLY A 111 7.11 -11.38 9.37
C GLY A 111 8.26 -12.09 10.08
N SER A 112 7.99 -12.71 11.22
CA SER A 112 8.93 -13.59 11.92
C SER A 112 8.73 -15.04 11.49
N GLN A 113 9.82 -15.79 11.39
CA GLN A 113 9.81 -17.23 11.10
C GLN A 113 10.47 -18.01 12.23
N PHE A 114 9.97 -19.21 12.49
CA PHE A 114 10.42 -20.02 13.62
C PHE A 114 11.48 -21.07 13.24
N ASN A 115 11.64 -21.44 11.97
CA ASN A 115 12.43 -22.64 11.64
C ASN A 115 13.44 -22.53 10.48
N ILE A 116 13.32 -21.57 9.56
CA ILE A 116 14.22 -21.49 8.39
C ILE A 116 14.29 -20.03 7.96
N ASP A 117 15.08 -19.63 7.11
CA ASP A 117 15.31 -18.36 6.45
C ASP A 117 14.67 -17.05 7.01
N THR A 118 15.42 -15.99 6.93
CA THR A 118 15.05 -14.67 7.44
C THR A 118 14.09 -13.94 6.50
N SER A 119 13.05 -13.35 7.06
CA SER A 119 12.26 -12.33 6.37
C SER A 119 13.08 -11.04 6.21
N SER A 120 12.92 -10.35 5.10
CA SER A 120 13.64 -9.08 4.86
C SER A 120 12.73 -7.97 4.35
N VAL A 121 13.07 -6.74 4.71
CA VAL A 121 12.58 -5.53 4.07
C VAL A 121 13.72 -4.96 3.24
N ALA A 122 13.54 -4.80 1.93
CA ALA A 122 14.54 -4.25 1.03
C ALA A 122 14.04 -2.94 0.41
N ILE A 123 14.80 -1.87 0.57
CA ILE A 123 14.56 -0.57 -0.05
C ILE A 123 15.69 -0.32 -1.03
N ARG A 124 15.36 -0.19 -2.32
CA ARG A 124 16.35 -0.03 -3.40
C ARG A 124 15.88 1.02 -4.38
N VAL A 125 16.83 1.79 -4.87
CA VAL A 125 16.64 2.67 -6.03
C VAL A 125 17.01 1.92 -7.30
N GLY A 126 16.30 2.17 -8.38
CA GLY A 126 16.61 1.58 -9.69
C GLY A 126 17.92 2.09 -10.26
N ASN A 127 18.52 1.31 -11.16
CA ASN A 127 19.73 1.69 -11.86
C ASN A 127 19.43 2.77 -12.91
N SER A 128 20.36 3.68 -13.12
CA SER A 128 20.33 4.68 -14.16
C SER A 128 21.65 4.68 -14.93
N ALA A 129 21.58 5.02 -16.21
CA ALA A 129 22.77 5.12 -17.06
C ALA A 129 23.55 6.43 -16.87
N LEU A 130 22.92 7.46 -16.30
CA LEU A 130 23.52 8.81 -16.17
C LEU A 130 23.71 9.19 -14.70
N THR A 131 22.62 9.38 -13.95
CA THR A 131 22.68 9.80 -12.55
C THR A 131 21.87 8.83 -11.71
N GLY A 132 22.44 8.33 -10.61
CA GLY A 132 21.73 7.47 -9.66
C GLY A 132 20.64 8.23 -8.91
N GLY A 133 19.61 7.51 -8.46
CA GLY A 133 18.64 8.04 -7.52
C GLY A 133 19.16 7.98 -6.08
N SER A 134 18.42 8.56 -5.15
CA SER A 134 18.75 8.59 -3.73
C SER A 134 17.67 7.93 -2.87
N VAL A 135 18.05 7.42 -1.72
CA VAL A 135 17.18 7.08 -0.59
C VAL A 135 17.53 8.05 0.53
N SER A 136 16.54 8.76 1.05
CA SER A 136 16.69 9.65 2.20
C SER A 136 15.90 9.14 3.40
N PHE A 137 16.52 9.17 4.57
CA PHE A 137 15.91 8.89 5.87
C PHE A 137 16.16 10.08 6.77
N GLU A 138 15.11 10.75 7.19
CA GLU A 138 15.19 11.97 7.99
C GLU A 138 14.34 11.85 9.24
N GLY A 139 14.88 12.28 10.38
CA GLY A 139 14.10 12.54 11.59
C GLY A 139 13.35 13.88 11.45
N SER A 140 12.24 14.04 12.13
CA SER A 140 11.48 15.28 12.09
C SER A 140 12.21 16.40 12.85
N SER A 141 12.08 17.64 12.36
CA SER A 141 12.47 18.83 13.12
C SER A 141 11.34 19.31 14.02
N ALA A 142 11.69 19.87 15.17
CA ALA A 142 10.74 20.54 16.07
C ALA A 142 11.23 21.97 16.36
N ALA A 143 10.31 22.93 16.36
CA ALA A 143 10.65 24.34 16.56
C ALA A 143 10.89 24.71 18.04
N ALA A 144 10.30 23.98 18.98
CA ALA A 144 10.33 24.31 20.40
C ALA A 144 10.66 23.12 21.34
N SER A 145 11.07 21.98 20.78
CA SER A 145 11.34 20.75 21.51
C SER A 145 12.41 19.94 20.78
N GLU A 146 12.73 18.76 21.28
CA GLU A 146 13.70 17.86 20.64
C GLU A 146 13.17 17.33 19.30
N GLY A 147 14.02 17.26 18.30
CA GLY A 147 13.72 16.65 17.00
C GLY A 147 13.54 15.13 17.07
N GLY A 148 13.01 14.54 16.01
CA GLY A 148 12.84 13.09 15.91
C GLY A 148 14.17 12.36 15.79
N LEU A 149 14.29 11.18 16.42
CA LEU A 149 15.44 10.31 16.35
C LEU A 149 15.37 9.43 15.08
N LEU A 150 16.46 9.35 14.34
CA LEU A 150 16.72 8.27 13.38
C LEU A 150 17.62 7.22 14.07
N SER A 151 17.11 6.00 14.25
CA SER A 151 17.86 4.91 14.87
C SER A 151 18.03 3.73 13.91
N LEU A 152 19.27 3.26 13.77
CA LEU A 152 19.63 2.07 13.01
C LEU A 152 20.33 1.10 13.98
N VAL A 153 19.68 -0.03 14.23
CA VAL A 153 20.17 -1.02 15.18
C VAL A 153 20.23 -2.39 14.51
N SER A 154 21.33 -3.08 14.68
CA SER A 154 21.48 -4.47 14.26
C SER A 154 20.71 -5.41 15.20
N GLY A 155 20.33 -6.59 14.70
CA GLY A 155 19.70 -7.62 15.51
C GLY A 155 20.70 -8.24 16.51
N SER A 156 20.17 -8.70 17.66
CA SER A 156 20.89 -9.49 18.67
C SER A 156 20.69 -10.98 18.43
N GLY A 157 21.70 -11.78 18.74
CA GLY A 157 21.68 -13.23 18.65
C GLY A 157 22.93 -13.82 19.27
N THR A 158 23.13 -15.12 19.14
CA THR A 158 24.39 -15.77 19.54
C THR A 158 25.59 -15.16 18.82
N ILE A 159 25.36 -14.76 17.56
CA ILE A 159 26.26 -13.86 16.79
C ILE A 159 25.39 -12.67 16.41
N SER A 160 25.81 -11.47 16.82
CA SER A 160 25.07 -10.24 16.52
C SER A 160 25.11 -9.91 15.03
N GLY A 161 24.03 -9.30 14.51
CA GLY A 161 24.01 -8.70 13.18
C GLY A 161 24.95 -7.49 13.08
N ALA A 162 25.13 -6.97 11.88
CA ALA A 162 25.93 -5.78 11.61
C ALA A 162 25.09 -4.68 10.95
N VAL A 163 25.39 -3.44 11.26
CA VAL A 163 25.02 -2.28 10.44
C VAL A 163 26.24 -1.97 9.54
N ARG A 164 26.03 -1.99 8.23
CA ARG A 164 27.10 -1.77 7.24
C ARG A 164 26.76 -0.55 6.38
N VAL A 165 27.68 0.38 6.29
CA VAL A 165 27.62 1.55 5.40
C VAL A 165 28.83 1.51 4.50
N GLU A 166 28.61 1.50 3.19
CA GLU A 166 29.68 1.45 2.17
C GLU A 166 29.48 2.56 1.15
N THR A 167 30.57 3.08 0.62
CA THR A 167 30.64 4.07 -0.46
C THR A 167 31.16 3.43 -1.74
#